data_318d05c5d0d41039f604313bf983eb24
#
_entry.id   318d05c5d0d41039f604313bf983eb24
#
_cell.length_a   1.000
_cell.length_b   1.000
_cell.length_c   1.000
_cell.angle_alpha   90.00
_cell.angle_beta   90.00
_cell.angle_gamma   90.00
#
_symmetry.space_group_name_H-M   'P 1'
#
loop_
_entity.id
_entity.type
_entity.pdbx_description
1 polymer ?
#
loop_
_entity_poly.entity_id
_entity_poly.type
_entity_poly.pdbx_seq_one_letter_code
_entity_poly.pdbx_strand_id
1 'polypeptide(L)'
;MTEPKTLRVATLNIWNRFGPWDERLKAIRAGVQALAPDLLGLQEVVRLAPDDGDGLDQTKAIGDGFGYHAAYSRAHDEKWFGNALLSRWPIADSRVFALPRGGTDERRTLLFAAVESPFGAIPVFVTHLNWKFDEGHVRQVQIREIVARIEASPLPGGFPAILMGDMNAEPDSDEMRFLRGLTTLGGSRSVYFQDAFALAGDGSPGVTYSGRNPFAAHLREPDRRIDYVLVHGRDERHRAQPIEARVCFDAAVDGTFPSDHFGVVATLRGG
;
A
#
# COMPACT_ATOMS: atom_id res chain seq x y z
N MET A 1 -8.82 -7.88 -31.73
CA MET A 1 -9.22 -7.63 -30.34
C MET A 1 -8.31 -6.53 -29.85
N THR A 2 -8.83 -5.38 -29.42
CA THR A 2 -8.03 -4.34 -28.78
C THR A 2 -7.45 -4.91 -27.48
N GLU A 3 -6.17 -4.70 -27.21
CA GLU A 3 -5.57 -5.08 -25.93
C GLU A 3 -6.37 -4.47 -24.78
N PRO A 4 -6.62 -5.23 -23.70
CA PRO A 4 -7.34 -4.69 -22.56
C PRO A 4 -6.57 -3.50 -21.99
N LYS A 5 -7.24 -2.39 -21.78
CA LYS A 5 -6.65 -1.26 -21.06
C LYS A 5 -6.25 -1.73 -19.65
N THR A 6 -5.09 -1.39 -19.21
CA THR A 6 -4.53 -1.85 -17.93
C THR A 6 -4.32 -0.69 -16.96
N LEU A 7 -4.34 -1.01 -15.67
CA LEU A 7 -4.08 -0.13 -14.56
C LEU A 7 -2.87 -0.69 -13.79
N ARG A 8 -1.80 0.07 -13.68
CA ARG A 8 -0.60 -0.33 -12.92
C ARG A 8 -0.63 0.28 -11.53
N VAL A 9 -0.66 -0.58 -10.53
CA VAL A 9 -0.77 -0.22 -9.11
C VAL A 9 0.46 -0.72 -8.38
N ALA A 10 1.08 0.13 -7.56
CA ALA A 10 2.24 -0.26 -6.75
C ALA A 10 2.09 0.22 -5.30
N THR A 11 2.76 -0.47 -4.38
CA THR A 11 2.91 -0.04 -2.98
C THR A 11 4.36 -0.17 -2.53
N LEU A 12 4.79 0.72 -1.64
CA LEU A 12 6.10 0.70 -1.00
C LEU A 12 6.04 1.36 0.37
N ASN A 13 6.44 0.65 1.42
CA ASN A 13 6.85 1.28 2.66
C ASN A 13 8.20 1.96 2.41
N ILE A 14 8.30 3.27 2.60
CA ILE A 14 9.51 4.05 2.25
C ILE A 14 10.48 4.21 3.41
N TRP A 15 10.22 3.57 4.55
CA TRP A 15 11.11 3.61 5.73
C TRP A 15 11.40 5.03 6.21
N ASN A 16 10.38 5.89 6.28
CA ASN A 16 10.49 7.24 6.82
C ASN A 16 11.68 8.01 6.20
N ARG A 17 12.46 8.73 6.99
CA ARG A 17 13.74 9.35 6.59
C ARG A 17 14.96 8.67 7.22
N PHE A 18 14.82 7.39 7.63
CA PHE A 18 15.92 6.64 8.20
C PHE A 18 17.02 6.34 7.16
N GLY A 19 18.24 6.08 7.65
CA GLY A 19 19.38 5.81 6.79
C GLY A 19 19.75 7.00 5.86
N PRO A 20 20.37 6.72 4.71
CA PRO A 20 20.82 7.75 3.75
C PRO A 20 19.63 8.20 2.87
N TRP A 21 18.78 9.08 3.39
CA TRP A 21 17.53 9.50 2.74
C TRP A 21 17.73 10.03 1.32
N ASP A 22 18.74 10.87 1.08
CA ASP A 22 18.94 11.51 -0.23
C ASP A 22 19.28 10.48 -1.33
N GLU A 23 20.07 9.47 -0.98
CA GLU A 23 20.43 8.37 -1.87
C GLU A 23 19.22 7.45 -2.07
N ARG A 24 18.48 7.15 -1.01
CA ARG A 24 17.25 6.35 -1.08
C ARG A 24 16.17 7.05 -1.92
N LEU A 25 16.04 8.37 -1.79
CA LEU A 25 15.12 9.15 -2.62
C LEU A 25 15.45 8.99 -4.10
N LYS A 26 16.74 9.04 -4.50
CA LYS A 26 17.17 8.78 -5.88
C LYS A 26 16.77 7.39 -6.33
N ALA A 27 17.00 6.37 -5.49
CA ALA A 27 16.64 4.98 -5.78
C ALA A 27 15.12 4.79 -5.87
N ILE A 28 14.32 5.40 -4.98
CA ILE A 28 12.85 5.39 -5.04
C ILE A 28 12.38 6.02 -6.35
N ARG A 29 12.89 7.20 -6.70
CA ARG A 29 12.50 7.91 -7.92
C ARG A 29 12.89 7.14 -9.19
N ALA A 30 14.06 6.51 -9.22
CA ALA A 30 14.46 5.63 -10.32
C ALA A 30 13.48 4.45 -10.49
N GLY A 31 13.07 3.83 -9.37
CA GLY A 31 12.06 2.78 -9.36
C GLY A 31 10.69 3.30 -9.85
N VAL A 32 10.24 4.46 -9.39
CA VAL A 32 8.99 5.10 -9.85
C VAL A 32 9.04 5.38 -11.35
N GLN A 33 10.15 5.89 -11.86
CA GLN A 33 10.34 6.14 -13.30
C GLN A 33 10.28 4.83 -14.11
N ALA A 34 10.96 3.80 -13.66
CA ALA A 34 11.01 2.52 -14.37
C ALA A 34 9.66 1.78 -14.33
N LEU A 35 8.96 1.82 -13.21
CA LEU A 35 7.65 1.17 -13.05
C LEU A 35 6.52 1.99 -13.68
N ALA A 36 6.62 3.31 -13.68
CA ALA A 36 5.60 4.25 -14.13
C ALA A 36 4.19 3.85 -13.63
N PRO A 37 3.96 3.66 -12.32
CA PRO A 37 2.67 3.23 -11.82
C PRO A 37 1.61 4.31 -12.05
N ASP A 38 0.37 3.89 -12.27
CA ASP A 38 -0.77 4.81 -12.33
C ASP A 38 -1.21 5.23 -10.93
N LEU A 39 -1.10 4.30 -9.97
CA LEU A 39 -1.37 4.50 -8.55
C LEU A 39 -0.18 3.96 -7.73
N LEU A 40 0.34 4.75 -6.82
CA LEU A 40 1.43 4.36 -5.91
C LEU A 40 1.05 4.68 -4.47
N GLY A 41 0.79 3.64 -3.68
CA GLY A 41 0.57 3.73 -2.23
C GLY A 41 1.92 3.73 -1.50
N LEU A 42 2.10 4.67 -0.59
CA LEU A 42 3.32 4.81 0.19
C LEU A 42 2.99 4.75 1.69
N GLN A 43 3.83 4.07 2.46
CA GLN A 43 3.74 3.99 3.91
C GLN A 43 4.97 4.63 4.55
N GLU A 44 4.86 5.04 5.80
CA GLU A 44 5.89 5.76 6.57
C GLU A 44 6.32 7.09 5.95
N VAL A 45 5.43 7.75 5.24
CA VAL A 45 5.70 9.03 4.58
C VAL A 45 5.75 10.16 5.60
N VAL A 46 6.85 10.91 5.63
CA VAL A 46 6.99 12.14 6.42
C VAL A 46 6.49 13.33 5.60
N ARG A 47 5.61 14.11 6.23
CA ARG A 47 5.19 15.41 5.72
C ARG A 47 5.15 16.41 6.86
N LEU A 48 6.13 17.29 6.89
CA LEU A 48 6.24 18.38 7.87
C LEU A 48 5.45 19.59 7.38
N ALA A 49 4.90 20.37 8.33
CA ALA A 49 4.41 21.69 8.00
C ALA A 49 5.59 22.63 7.65
N PRO A 50 5.38 23.70 6.87
CA PRO A 50 6.47 24.61 6.50
C PRO A 50 7.27 25.19 7.68
N ASP A 51 6.61 25.33 8.83
CA ASP A 51 7.21 25.87 10.06
C ASP A 51 7.81 24.77 10.96
N ASP A 52 7.69 23.51 10.57
CA ASP A 52 8.19 22.37 11.32
C ASP A 52 9.49 21.82 10.70
N GLY A 53 10.61 21.99 11.37
CA GLY A 53 11.90 21.46 10.96
C GLY A 53 12.39 22.01 9.61
N ASP A 54 12.73 21.13 8.68
CA ASP A 54 13.21 21.47 7.33
C ASP A 54 12.08 21.56 6.28
N GLY A 55 10.82 21.45 6.69
CA GLY A 55 9.67 21.52 5.79
C GLY A 55 9.57 20.33 4.82
N LEU A 56 10.21 19.19 5.11
CA LEU A 56 10.23 18.02 4.23
C LEU A 56 8.82 17.52 3.93
N ASP A 57 8.51 17.38 2.64
CA ASP A 57 7.35 16.66 2.12
C ASP A 57 7.84 15.54 1.20
N GLN A 58 7.91 14.32 1.74
CA GLN A 58 8.37 13.15 0.97
C GLN A 58 7.41 12.79 -0.16
N THR A 59 6.12 13.09 -0.01
CA THR A 59 5.13 12.89 -1.09
C THR A 59 5.50 13.73 -2.31
N LYS A 60 5.82 15.02 -2.07
CA LYS A 60 6.27 15.93 -3.11
C LYS A 60 7.65 15.51 -3.65
N ALA A 61 8.61 15.23 -2.78
CA ALA A 61 9.97 14.86 -3.19
C ALA A 61 10.00 13.62 -4.10
N ILE A 62 9.16 12.62 -3.81
CA ILE A 62 9.04 11.40 -4.63
C ILE A 62 8.29 11.67 -5.93
N GLY A 63 7.18 12.43 -5.88
CA GLY A 63 6.29 12.66 -7.03
C GLY A 63 6.71 13.78 -7.98
N ASP A 64 7.68 14.61 -7.59
CA ASP A 64 8.10 15.79 -8.37
C ASP A 64 8.59 15.42 -9.77
N GLY A 65 8.10 16.16 -10.78
CA GLY A 65 8.42 15.91 -12.18
C GLY A 65 7.71 14.72 -12.85
N PHE A 66 6.93 13.90 -12.10
CA PHE A 66 6.16 12.80 -12.67
C PHE A 66 4.69 13.14 -12.94
N GLY A 67 4.23 14.32 -12.51
CA GLY A 67 2.86 14.78 -12.75
C GLY A 67 1.80 14.08 -11.88
N TYR A 68 2.18 13.53 -10.74
CA TYR A 68 1.24 12.89 -9.83
C TYR A 68 0.41 13.90 -9.03
N HIS A 69 -0.87 13.59 -8.86
CA HIS A 69 -1.71 14.12 -7.80
C HIS A 69 -1.45 13.34 -6.51
N ALA A 70 -1.62 13.97 -5.35
CA ALA A 70 -1.28 13.36 -4.08
C ALA A 70 -2.38 13.52 -3.02
N ALA A 71 -2.61 12.47 -2.24
CA ALA A 71 -3.35 12.50 -0.98
C ALA A 71 -2.46 11.97 0.14
N TYR A 72 -2.66 12.45 1.37
CA TYR A 72 -1.84 12.10 2.52
C TYR A 72 -2.68 11.95 3.79
N SER A 73 -2.33 10.97 4.62
CA SER A 73 -2.88 10.78 5.97
C SER A 73 -1.77 10.79 7.00
N ARG A 74 -1.89 11.64 8.01
CA ARG A 74 -1.00 11.61 9.17
C ARG A 74 -1.51 10.59 10.18
N ALA A 75 -0.66 9.68 10.64
CA ALA A 75 -0.99 8.72 11.67
C ALA A 75 -0.67 9.26 13.08
N HIS A 76 0.45 9.96 13.23
CA HIS A 76 0.92 10.52 14.49
C HIS A 76 1.21 12.01 14.38
N ASP A 77 0.75 12.78 15.36
CA ASP A 77 1.05 14.22 15.42
C ASP A 77 2.53 14.48 15.77
N GLU A 78 3.11 13.62 16.62
CA GLU A 78 4.48 13.78 17.12
C GLU A 78 5.55 13.09 16.22
N LYS A 79 5.18 12.03 15.50
CA LYS A 79 6.11 11.26 14.66
C LYS A 79 6.11 11.67 13.19
N TRP A 80 5.22 12.59 12.80
CA TRP A 80 5.18 13.24 11.47
C TRP A 80 5.11 12.29 10.28
N PHE A 81 4.67 11.05 10.45
CA PHE A 81 4.56 10.10 9.35
C PHE A 81 3.14 9.55 9.19
N GLY A 82 2.87 9.03 8.02
CA GLY A 82 1.57 8.46 7.67
C GLY A 82 1.63 7.71 6.35
N ASN A 83 0.47 7.65 5.69
CA ASN A 83 0.33 7.01 4.40
C ASN A 83 0.07 8.06 3.31
N ALA A 84 0.50 7.78 2.08
CA ALA A 84 0.20 8.63 0.94
C ALA A 84 -0.25 7.81 -0.27
N LEU A 85 -1.02 8.46 -1.14
CA LEU A 85 -1.30 8.00 -2.49
C LEU A 85 -0.75 9.01 -3.47
N LEU A 86 0.04 8.54 -4.42
CA LEU A 86 0.37 9.26 -5.64
C LEU A 86 -0.49 8.67 -6.78
N SER A 87 -1.19 9.52 -7.51
CA SER A 87 -2.09 9.14 -8.59
C SER A 87 -1.76 9.90 -9.87
N ARG A 88 -1.69 9.20 -10.99
CA ARG A 88 -1.57 9.83 -12.32
C ARG A 88 -2.80 10.68 -12.66
N TRP A 89 -3.92 10.42 -12.04
CA TRP A 89 -5.18 11.10 -12.30
C TRP A 89 -5.65 11.93 -11.09
N PRO A 90 -6.53 12.91 -11.32
CA PRO A 90 -7.06 13.74 -10.25
C PRO A 90 -7.69 12.91 -9.12
N ILE A 91 -7.56 13.42 -7.90
CA ILE A 91 -8.20 12.86 -6.71
C ILE A 91 -9.36 13.78 -6.36
N ALA A 92 -10.60 13.30 -6.59
CA ALA A 92 -11.81 14.08 -6.38
C ALA A 92 -12.18 14.26 -4.90
N ASP A 93 -11.88 13.23 -4.08
CA ASP A 93 -12.13 13.23 -2.63
C ASP A 93 -11.06 12.42 -1.92
N SER A 94 -10.72 12.81 -0.70
CA SER A 94 -9.86 12.02 0.17
C SER A 94 -10.28 12.14 1.62
N ARG A 95 -10.26 11.02 2.35
CA ARG A 95 -10.64 10.94 3.76
C ARG A 95 -9.64 10.11 4.53
N VAL A 96 -9.48 10.45 5.81
CA VAL A 96 -8.60 9.71 6.72
C VAL A 96 -9.45 9.11 7.83
N PHE A 97 -9.30 7.81 8.03
CA PHE A 97 -9.96 7.09 9.11
C PHE A 97 -8.90 6.61 10.10
N ALA A 98 -9.06 6.96 11.39
CA ALA A 98 -8.24 6.38 12.44
C ALA A 98 -8.61 4.90 12.60
N LEU A 99 -7.61 4.03 12.67
CA LEU A 99 -7.81 2.61 12.93
C LEU A 99 -7.83 2.32 14.44
N PRO A 100 -8.55 1.26 14.87
CA PRO A 100 -8.56 0.84 16.26
C PRO A 100 -7.15 0.53 16.76
N ARG A 101 -6.85 0.95 18.00
CA ARG A 101 -5.54 0.73 18.63
C ARG A 101 -5.40 -0.64 19.28
N GLY A 102 -6.51 -1.33 19.53
CA GLY A 102 -6.53 -2.66 20.15
C GLY A 102 -5.86 -2.76 21.52
N GLY A 103 -5.81 -1.65 22.27
CA GLY A 103 -5.15 -1.57 23.57
C GLY A 103 -3.68 -1.14 23.52
N THR A 104 -3.14 -0.78 22.36
CA THR A 104 -1.78 -0.25 22.20
C THR A 104 -1.78 1.27 22.05
N ASP A 105 -0.59 1.91 22.19
CA ASP A 105 -0.41 3.34 21.95
C ASP A 105 -0.12 3.67 20.47
N GLU A 106 0.09 2.65 19.63
CA GLU A 106 0.37 2.82 18.21
C GLU A 106 -0.87 3.38 17.48
N ARG A 107 -0.67 4.42 16.67
CA ARG A 107 -1.72 5.04 15.87
C ARG A 107 -1.54 4.66 14.42
N ARG A 108 -2.57 4.09 13.84
CA ARG A 108 -2.61 3.74 12.41
C ARG A 108 -3.81 4.37 11.75
N THR A 109 -3.70 4.61 10.45
CA THR A 109 -4.76 5.24 9.65
C THR A 109 -5.00 4.46 8.37
N LEU A 110 -6.22 4.58 7.88
CA LEU A 110 -6.60 4.23 6.52
C LEU A 110 -6.82 5.53 5.74
N LEU A 111 -6.07 5.71 4.68
CA LEU A 111 -6.29 6.77 3.70
C LEU A 111 -7.23 6.25 2.61
N PHE A 112 -8.35 6.92 2.41
CA PHE A 112 -9.24 6.75 1.26
C PHE A 112 -8.99 7.85 0.26
N ALA A 113 -9.03 7.51 -1.04
CA ALA A 113 -9.02 8.45 -2.14
C ALA A 113 -9.95 8.00 -3.26
N ALA A 114 -10.78 8.91 -3.77
CA ALA A 114 -11.58 8.71 -4.97
C ALA A 114 -10.80 9.26 -6.18
N VAL A 115 -10.28 8.36 -7.02
CA VAL A 115 -9.45 8.71 -8.17
C VAL A 115 -10.29 8.76 -9.45
N GLU A 116 -10.25 9.87 -10.19
CA GLU A 116 -10.93 10.06 -11.48
C GLU A 116 -10.11 9.48 -12.63
N SER A 117 -10.25 8.18 -12.89
CA SER A 117 -9.49 7.49 -13.92
C SER A 117 -10.25 7.38 -15.25
N PRO A 118 -9.55 7.05 -16.37
CA PRO A 118 -10.19 6.70 -17.64
C PRO A 118 -11.11 5.46 -17.56
N PHE A 119 -11.05 4.70 -16.47
CA PHE A 119 -11.88 3.52 -16.21
C PHE A 119 -13.11 3.84 -15.34
N GLY A 120 -13.31 5.10 -14.99
CA GLY A 120 -14.27 5.59 -14.02
C GLY A 120 -13.62 5.91 -12.66
N ALA A 121 -14.44 6.25 -11.69
CA ALA A 121 -13.96 6.55 -10.33
C ALA A 121 -13.47 5.27 -9.63
N ILE A 122 -12.23 5.28 -9.18
CA ILE A 122 -11.59 4.16 -8.47
C ILE A 122 -11.50 4.49 -6.98
N PRO A 123 -12.14 3.68 -6.09
CA PRO A 123 -11.91 3.80 -4.65
C PRO A 123 -10.58 3.15 -4.28
N VAL A 124 -9.63 3.98 -3.82
CA VAL A 124 -8.29 3.54 -3.43
C VAL A 124 -8.11 3.72 -1.94
N PHE A 125 -7.56 2.71 -1.29
CA PHE A 125 -7.28 2.70 0.14
C PHE A 125 -5.80 2.37 0.38
N VAL A 126 -5.13 3.17 1.21
CA VAL A 126 -3.72 2.95 1.60
C VAL A 126 -3.63 2.86 3.12
N THR A 127 -2.96 1.83 3.62
CA THR A 127 -2.82 1.59 5.06
C THR A 127 -1.42 1.10 5.43
N HIS A 128 -1.13 1.14 6.73
CA HIS A 128 0.01 0.51 7.38
C HIS A 128 -0.46 0.03 8.75
N LEU A 129 -0.46 -1.29 8.98
CA LEU A 129 -0.98 -1.90 10.20
C LEU A 129 0.08 -1.95 11.32
N ASN A 130 -0.32 -2.36 12.52
CA ASN A 130 0.59 -2.56 13.64
C ASN A 130 1.67 -3.59 13.31
N TRP A 131 2.92 -3.28 13.70
CA TRP A 131 4.10 -3.99 13.21
C TRP A 131 4.59 -5.13 14.09
N LYS A 132 4.30 -5.10 15.40
CA LYS A 132 4.83 -6.11 16.32
C LYS A 132 4.25 -7.50 16.06
N PHE A 133 5.09 -8.52 16.21
CA PHE A 133 4.70 -9.91 15.96
C PHE A 133 3.55 -10.40 16.84
N ASP A 134 3.52 -9.97 18.12
CA ASP A 134 2.51 -10.34 19.10
C ASP A 134 1.23 -9.51 19.02
N GLU A 135 1.14 -8.55 18.11
CA GLU A 135 -0.03 -7.68 17.91
C GLU A 135 -1.01 -8.17 16.81
N GLY A 136 -1.05 -9.46 16.50
CA GLY A 136 -1.99 -10.02 15.53
C GLY A 136 -3.45 -9.69 15.87
N HIS A 137 -3.83 -9.73 17.15
CA HIS A 137 -5.17 -9.34 17.61
C HIS A 137 -5.51 -7.86 17.30
N VAL A 138 -4.52 -6.96 17.32
CA VAL A 138 -4.69 -5.55 16.93
C VAL A 138 -4.91 -5.45 15.43
N ARG A 139 -4.10 -6.12 14.62
CA ARG A 139 -4.28 -6.15 13.16
C ARG A 139 -5.64 -6.72 12.77
N GLN A 140 -6.14 -7.73 13.48
CA GLN A 140 -7.48 -8.29 13.23
C GLN A 140 -8.60 -7.24 13.39
N VAL A 141 -8.57 -6.43 14.46
CA VAL A 141 -9.58 -5.37 14.63
C VAL A 141 -9.39 -4.24 13.63
N GLN A 142 -8.14 -3.92 13.24
CA GLN A 142 -7.84 -2.94 12.21
C GLN A 142 -8.38 -3.38 10.83
N ILE A 143 -8.16 -4.62 10.43
CA ILE A 143 -8.66 -5.16 9.16
C ILE A 143 -10.19 -5.18 9.11
N ARG A 144 -10.86 -5.52 10.21
CA ARG A 144 -12.33 -5.47 10.26
C ARG A 144 -12.85 -4.05 10.04
N GLU A 145 -12.23 -3.05 10.68
CA GLU A 145 -12.57 -1.63 10.46
C GLU A 145 -12.30 -1.21 9.00
N ILE A 146 -11.17 -1.60 8.42
CA ILE A 146 -10.84 -1.32 7.02
C ILE A 146 -11.91 -1.87 6.09
N VAL A 147 -12.33 -3.12 6.27
CA VAL A 147 -13.38 -3.74 5.46
C VAL A 147 -14.69 -2.96 5.59
N ALA A 148 -15.09 -2.61 6.82
CA ALA A 148 -16.31 -1.82 7.05
C ALA A 148 -16.24 -0.46 6.33
N ARG A 149 -15.08 0.21 6.31
CA ARG A 149 -14.88 1.49 5.59
C ARG A 149 -14.93 1.31 4.08
N ILE A 150 -14.34 0.26 3.55
CA ILE A 150 -14.39 -0.05 2.12
C ILE A 150 -15.83 -0.30 1.66
N GLU A 151 -16.58 -1.13 2.39
CA GLU A 151 -17.98 -1.44 2.07
C GLU A 151 -18.89 -0.23 2.20
N ALA A 152 -18.60 0.70 3.13
CA ALA A 152 -19.33 1.96 3.32
C ALA A 152 -18.95 3.07 2.32
N SER A 153 -17.97 2.85 1.45
CA SER A 153 -17.45 3.88 0.53
C SER A 153 -17.55 3.48 -0.96
N PRO A 154 -18.69 2.97 -1.43
CA PRO A 154 -18.86 2.66 -2.85
C PRO A 154 -18.82 3.95 -3.68
N LEU A 155 -18.19 3.90 -4.88
CA LEU A 155 -18.18 5.02 -5.81
C LEU A 155 -19.11 4.77 -6.98
N PRO A 156 -19.62 5.85 -7.62
CA PRO A 156 -20.40 5.74 -8.86
C PRO A 156 -19.61 4.96 -9.93
N GLY A 157 -20.29 4.07 -10.63
CA GLY A 157 -19.68 3.20 -11.64
C GLY A 157 -19.15 1.86 -11.10
N GLY A 158 -19.14 1.66 -9.77
CA GLY A 158 -18.88 0.36 -9.14
C GLY A 158 -17.55 -0.26 -9.51
N PHE A 159 -16.46 0.54 -9.68
CA PHE A 159 -15.13 -0.03 -9.85
C PHE A 159 -14.70 -0.70 -8.53
N PRO A 160 -14.12 -1.92 -8.58
CA PRO A 160 -13.67 -2.61 -7.38
C PRO A 160 -12.69 -1.77 -6.58
N ALA A 161 -12.85 -1.74 -5.25
CA ALA A 161 -11.93 -1.03 -4.38
C ALA A 161 -10.53 -1.68 -4.40
N ILE A 162 -9.51 -0.84 -4.39
CA ILE A 162 -8.11 -1.26 -4.30
C ILE A 162 -7.60 -0.90 -2.92
N LEU A 163 -7.18 -1.90 -2.16
CA LEU A 163 -6.51 -1.75 -0.87
C LEU A 163 -5.03 -2.12 -1.04
N MET A 164 -4.14 -1.24 -0.62
CA MET A 164 -2.71 -1.49 -0.71
C MET A 164 -1.97 -0.98 0.53
N GLY A 165 -0.83 -1.59 0.81
CA GLY A 165 0.06 -1.15 1.88
C GLY A 165 0.78 -2.26 2.58
N ASP A 166 1.44 -1.87 3.67
CA ASP A 166 2.14 -2.74 4.60
C ASP A 166 1.13 -3.26 5.65
N MET A 167 0.79 -4.53 5.53
CA MET A 167 -0.15 -5.18 6.45
C MET A 167 0.55 -5.75 7.70
N ASN A 168 1.89 -5.77 7.72
CA ASN A 168 2.69 -6.39 8.79
C ASN A 168 2.23 -7.82 9.15
N ALA A 169 1.64 -8.50 8.19
CA ALA A 169 0.97 -9.78 8.33
C ALA A 169 1.31 -10.67 7.14
N GLU A 170 1.72 -11.90 7.39
CA GLU A 170 2.02 -12.88 6.35
C GLU A 170 0.75 -13.46 5.72
N PRO A 171 0.83 -14.07 4.52
CA PRO A 171 -0.35 -14.62 3.82
C PRO A 171 -1.17 -15.62 4.62
N ASP A 172 -0.53 -16.33 5.57
CA ASP A 172 -1.15 -17.35 6.40
C ASP A 172 -1.68 -16.82 7.73
N SER A 173 -1.45 -15.54 8.04
CA SER A 173 -2.03 -14.90 9.22
C SER A 173 -3.56 -14.80 9.12
N ASP A 174 -4.24 -14.77 10.25
CA ASP A 174 -5.70 -14.74 10.27
C ASP A 174 -6.26 -13.49 9.59
N GLU A 175 -5.59 -12.35 9.69
CA GLU A 175 -5.94 -11.09 9.03
C GLU A 175 -6.01 -11.27 7.51
N MET A 176 -4.95 -11.85 6.94
CA MET A 176 -4.86 -12.05 5.49
C MET A 176 -5.75 -13.20 5.01
N ARG A 177 -5.92 -14.24 5.83
CA ARG A 177 -6.88 -15.34 5.56
C ARG A 177 -8.32 -14.82 5.56
N PHE A 178 -8.66 -13.92 6.50
CA PHE A 178 -9.98 -13.28 6.55
C PHE A 178 -10.26 -12.48 5.27
N LEU A 179 -9.33 -11.64 4.82
CA LEU A 179 -9.46 -10.88 3.58
C LEU A 179 -9.65 -11.80 2.35
N ARG A 180 -9.04 -12.98 2.35
CA ARG A 180 -9.11 -13.94 1.25
C ARG A 180 -10.31 -14.90 1.33
N GLY A 181 -11.20 -14.72 2.30
CA GLY A 181 -12.38 -15.56 2.46
C GLY A 181 -12.12 -16.93 3.10
N LEU A 182 -10.97 -17.11 3.77
CA LEU A 182 -10.52 -18.41 4.30
C LEU A 182 -10.78 -18.59 5.79
N THR A 183 -11.18 -17.54 6.50
CA THR A 183 -11.51 -17.57 7.93
C THR A 183 -12.48 -16.46 8.30
N THR A 184 -13.03 -16.49 9.52
CA THR A 184 -13.85 -15.44 10.11
C THR A 184 -13.11 -14.80 11.28
N LEU A 185 -13.35 -13.52 11.53
CA LEU A 185 -12.75 -12.80 12.66
C LEU A 185 -13.83 -12.18 13.54
N GLY A 186 -13.75 -12.44 14.86
CA GLY A 186 -14.61 -11.80 15.87
C GLY A 186 -16.10 -11.87 15.56
N GLY A 187 -16.58 -12.98 14.99
CA GLY A 187 -17.98 -13.16 14.59
C GLY A 187 -18.37 -12.46 13.27
N SER A 188 -17.47 -11.74 12.63
CA SER A 188 -17.69 -11.14 11.32
C SER A 188 -17.63 -12.19 10.22
N ARG A 189 -18.49 -12.08 9.20
CA ARG A 189 -18.39 -12.91 7.99
C ARG A 189 -17.07 -12.61 7.29
N SER A 190 -16.46 -13.64 6.70
CA SER A 190 -15.34 -13.46 5.76
C SER A 190 -15.74 -12.56 4.61
N VAL A 191 -14.76 -11.85 4.07
CA VAL A 191 -14.85 -11.08 2.83
C VAL A 191 -13.97 -11.71 1.78
N TYR A 192 -14.01 -11.21 0.56
CA TYR A 192 -13.14 -11.72 -0.48
C TYR A 192 -12.41 -10.58 -1.17
N PHE A 193 -11.10 -10.57 -0.97
CA PHE A 193 -10.16 -9.75 -1.74
C PHE A 193 -9.30 -10.66 -2.63
N GLN A 194 -9.07 -10.23 -3.83
CA GLN A 194 -8.09 -10.79 -4.73
C GLN A 194 -6.71 -10.26 -4.32
N ASP A 195 -5.87 -11.14 -3.78
CA ASP A 195 -4.45 -10.84 -3.55
C ASP A 195 -3.73 -10.89 -4.89
N ALA A 196 -3.28 -9.75 -5.39
CA ALA A 196 -2.74 -9.63 -6.74
C ALA A 196 -1.49 -10.52 -6.94
N PHE A 197 -0.59 -10.57 -5.96
CA PHE A 197 0.60 -11.40 -6.05
C PHE A 197 0.27 -12.90 -5.99
N ALA A 198 -0.65 -13.30 -5.12
CA ALA A 198 -1.05 -14.71 -5.02
C ALA A 198 -1.76 -15.22 -6.27
N LEU A 199 -2.46 -14.33 -7.01
CA LEU A 199 -3.22 -14.72 -8.21
C LEU A 199 -2.44 -14.57 -9.52
N ALA A 200 -1.54 -13.62 -9.60
CA ALA A 200 -0.88 -13.23 -10.85
C ALA A 200 0.64 -12.99 -10.71
N GLY A 201 1.24 -13.46 -9.60
CA GLY A 201 2.68 -13.47 -9.39
C GLY A 201 3.36 -14.64 -10.08
N ASP A 202 4.66 -14.74 -9.90
CA ASP A 202 5.55 -15.76 -10.53
C ASP A 202 5.57 -17.12 -9.80
N GLY A 203 4.74 -17.29 -8.76
CA GLY A 203 4.71 -18.49 -7.92
C GLY A 203 5.77 -18.53 -6.82
N SER A 204 6.64 -17.52 -6.72
CA SER A 204 7.57 -17.37 -5.59
C SER A 204 6.83 -16.96 -4.31
N PRO A 205 7.47 -17.00 -3.13
CA PRO A 205 6.88 -16.49 -1.89
C PRO A 205 6.53 -14.99 -1.93
N GLY A 206 7.14 -14.20 -2.84
CA GLY A 206 6.88 -12.77 -2.98
C GLY A 206 7.38 -11.94 -1.80
N VAL A 207 8.51 -12.32 -1.24
CA VAL A 207 9.09 -11.69 -0.04
C VAL A 207 9.31 -10.21 -0.25
N THR A 208 8.72 -9.39 0.63
CA THR A 208 8.84 -7.93 0.61
C THR A 208 9.68 -7.36 1.76
N TYR A 209 9.91 -8.15 2.81
CA TYR A 209 10.81 -7.82 3.91
C TYR A 209 11.81 -8.95 4.11
N SER A 210 13.12 -8.68 4.02
CA SER A 210 14.13 -9.72 3.96
C SER A 210 15.48 -9.28 4.50
N GLY A 211 16.16 -10.19 5.20
CA GLY A 211 17.54 -10.03 5.64
C GLY A 211 18.56 -9.86 4.49
N ARG A 212 18.20 -10.12 3.24
CA ARG A 212 19.05 -9.79 2.06
C ARG A 212 19.14 -8.28 1.80
N ASN A 213 18.19 -7.49 2.34
CA ASN A 213 18.24 -6.04 2.32
C ASN A 213 19.12 -5.55 3.48
N PRO A 214 20.24 -4.81 3.23
CA PRO A 214 21.15 -4.36 4.28
C PRO A 214 20.48 -3.52 5.36
N PHE A 215 19.39 -2.81 5.01
CA PHE A 215 18.66 -1.97 5.96
C PHE A 215 17.77 -2.79 6.91
N ALA A 216 17.29 -3.95 6.50
CA ALA A 216 16.51 -4.87 7.33
C ALA A 216 17.38 -5.91 8.06
N ALA A 217 18.54 -6.26 7.52
CA ALA A 217 19.37 -7.38 7.98
C ALA A 217 19.75 -7.34 9.47
N HIS A 218 19.91 -6.13 10.05
CA HIS A 218 20.30 -5.96 11.45
C HIS A 218 19.22 -6.40 12.45
N LEU A 219 17.94 -6.42 12.04
CA LEU A 219 16.82 -6.85 12.88
C LEU A 219 16.72 -8.36 13.00
N ARG A 220 17.39 -9.12 12.10
CA ARG A 220 17.42 -10.60 12.11
C ARG A 220 16.01 -11.22 12.09
N GLU A 221 15.05 -10.54 11.46
CA GLU A 221 13.72 -11.08 11.25
C GLU A 221 13.71 -12.09 10.09
N PRO A 222 12.76 -13.03 10.08
CA PRO A 222 12.58 -13.95 8.95
C PRO A 222 12.18 -13.19 7.68
N ASP A 223 12.43 -13.79 6.54
CA ASP A 223 11.94 -13.31 5.26
C ASP A 223 10.41 -13.41 5.22
N ARG A 224 9.70 -12.30 4.91
CA ARG A 224 8.23 -12.20 4.96
C ARG A 224 7.67 -11.49 3.74
N ARG A 225 6.46 -11.87 3.33
CA ARG A 225 5.62 -11.08 2.44
C ARG A 225 4.58 -10.34 3.30
N ILE A 226 4.72 -9.04 3.46
CA ILE A 226 3.88 -8.22 4.33
C ILE A 226 3.29 -6.99 3.63
N ASP A 227 3.73 -6.70 2.40
CA ASP A 227 3.21 -5.63 1.55
C ASP A 227 2.30 -6.21 0.46
N TYR A 228 1.16 -5.57 0.21
CA TYR A 228 0.12 -6.12 -0.66
C TYR A 228 -0.54 -5.09 -1.55
N VAL A 229 -0.99 -5.57 -2.72
CA VAL A 229 -2.04 -4.97 -3.56
C VAL A 229 -3.22 -5.93 -3.58
N LEU A 230 -4.34 -5.48 -3.05
CA LEU A 230 -5.57 -6.27 -2.88
C LEU A 230 -6.73 -5.61 -3.61
N VAL A 231 -7.58 -6.40 -4.26
CA VAL A 231 -8.78 -5.93 -4.97
C VAL A 231 -10.03 -6.52 -4.33
N HIS A 232 -10.96 -5.67 -3.88
CA HIS A 232 -12.18 -6.10 -3.21
C HIS A 232 -13.14 -6.82 -4.16
N GLY A 233 -13.52 -8.02 -3.82
CA GLY A 233 -14.54 -8.80 -4.50
C GLY A 233 -14.14 -9.28 -5.90
N ARG A 234 -15.17 -9.54 -6.69
CA ARG A 234 -15.08 -9.87 -8.12
C ARG A 234 -16.01 -8.95 -8.90
N ASP A 235 -15.55 -8.49 -10.05
CA ASP A 235 -16.34 -7.67 -10.95
C ASP A 235 -16.83 -8.50 -12.14
N GLU A 236 -18.11 -8.43 -12.45
CA GLU A 236 -18.71 -9.17 -13.58
C GLU A 236 -18.10 -8.77 -14.94
N ARG A 237 -17.55 -7.57 -15.03
CA ARG A 237 -16.84 -7.06 -16.22
C ARG A 237 -15.34 -7.35 -16.16
N HIS A 238 -14.87 -8.11 -15.15
CA HIS A 238 -13.47 -8.41 -14.91
C HIS A 238 -12.56 -7.18 -14.69
N ARG A 239 -13.12 -6.01 -14.34
CA ARG A 239 -12.30 -4.83 -14.00
C ARG A 239 -11.52 -5.10 -12.72
N ALA A 240 -10.36 -4.48 -12.60
CA ALA A 240 -9.39 -4.66 -11.53
C ALA A 240 -8.91 -6.12 -11.32
N GLN A 241 -9.25 -7.06 -12.21
CA GLN A 241 -8.70 -8.42 -12.15
C GLN A 241 -7.17 -8.37 -12.28
N PRO A 242 -6.39 -8.97 -11.35
CA PRO A 242 -4.95 -9.07 -11.48
C PRO A 242 -4.54 -9.87 -12.72
N ILE A 243 -3.63 -9.32 -13.52
CA ILE A 243 -3.09 -9.92 -14.75
C ILE A 243 -1.64 -10.33 -14.54
N GLU A 244 -0.88 -9.51 -13.83
CA GLU A 244 0.52 -9.68 -13.51
C GLU A 244 0.81 -9.03 -12.17
N ALA A 245 1.67 -9.65 -11.37
CA ALA A 245 2.19 -9.03 -10.15
C ALA A 245 3.63 -9.49 -9.90
N ARG A 246 4.43 -8.61 -9.32
CA ARG A 246 5.80 -8.94 -8.93
C ARG A 246 6.28 -8.08 -7.77
N VAL A 247 7.32 -8.54 -7.10
CA VAL A 247 8.11 -7.71 -6.18
C VAL A 247 8.85 -6.64 -6.98
N CYS A 248 8.99 -5.47 -6.43
CA CYS A 248 9.66 -4.32 -7.05
C CYS A 248 10.41 -3.50 -5.98
N PHE A 249 11.21 -2.53 -6.39
CA PHE A 249 12.10 -1.78 -5.50
C PHE A 249 13.08 -2.69 -4.74
N ASP A 250 13.38 -3.87 -5.28
CA ASP A 250 14.12 -4.97 -4.67
C ASP A 250 15.60 -5.03 -5.11
N ALA A 251 16.06 -4.00 -5.78
CA ALA A 251 17.43 -3.84 -6.24
C ALA A 251 18.00 -2.50 -5.81
N ALA A 252 19.30 -2.48 -5.53
CA ALA A 252 20.02 -1.25 -5.24
C ALA A 252 20.21 -0.41 -6.52
N VAL A 253 20.10 0.91 -6.37
CA VAL A 253 20.47 1.90 -7.37
C VAL A 253 21.70 2.65 -6.84
N ASP A 254 22.78 2.69 -7.58
CA ASP A 254 24.05 3.26 -7.16
C ASP A 254 24.53 2.73 -5.79
N GLY A 255 24.29 1.44 -5.53
CA GLY A 255 24.67 0.77 -4.29
C GLY A 255 23.72 0.96 -3.11
N THR A 256 22.61 1.72 -3.27
CA THR A 256 21.65 2.00 -2.20
C THR A 256 20.28 1.41 -2.52
N PHE A 257 19.71 0.63 -1.59
CA PHE A 257 18.32 0.17 -1.69
C PHE A 257 17.33 1.32 -1.45
N PRO A 258 16.15 1.30 -2.11
CA PRO A 258 15.14 2.35 -1.94
C PRO A 258 14.59 2.44 -0.50
N SER A 259 14.41 1.31 0.17
CA SER A 259 13.83 1.18 1.50
C SER A 259 14.41 -0.06 2.20
N ASP A 260 14.06 -0.30 3.46
CA ASP A 260 14.23 -1.58 4.15
C ASP A 260 13.18 -2.63 3.70
N HIS A 261 12.07 -2.17 3.11
CA HIS A 261 11.11 -3.00 2.40
C HIS A 261 11.40 -3.07 0.90
N PHE A 262 10.89 -4.13 0.28
CA PHE A 262 10.61 -4.18 -1.15
C PHE A 262 9.12 -3.88 -1.36
N GLY A 263 8.76 -3.39 -2.55
CA GLY A 263 7.38 -3.10 -2.89
C GLY A 263 6.72 -4.24 -3.67
N VAL A 264 5.44 -4.07 -3.91
CA VAL A 264 4.66 -4.92 -4.83
C VAL A 264 4.10 -4.04 -5.94
N VAL A 265 4.24 -4.46 -7.18
CA VAL A 265 3.56 -3.86 -8.33
C VAL A 265 2.64 -4.90 -8.97
N ALA A 266 1.43 -4.47 -9.31
CA ALA A 266 0.44 -5.28 -10.01
C ALA A 266 -0.09 -4.55 -11.24
N THR A 267 -0.30 -5.30 -12.31
CA THR A 267 -1.06 -4.88 -13.49
C THR A 267 -2.46 -5.44 -13.37
N LEU A 268 -3.44 -4.56 -13.33
CA LEU A 268 -4.85 -4.88 -13.20
C LEU A 268 -5.59 -4.57 -14.52
N ARG A 269 -6.66 -5.29 -14.81
CA ARG A 269 -7.54 -5.00 -15.94
C ARG A 269 -8.31 -3.70 -15.68
N GLY A 270 -8.25 -2.73 -16.57
CA GLY A 270 -8.94 -1.45 -16.43
C GLY A 270 -10.38 -1.50 -16.92
N GLY A 271 -10.65 -2.18 -18.03
CA GLY A 271 -11.98 -2.28 -18.63
C GLY A 271 -11.94 -3.03 -19.95
#